data_ce24aefeb106797ed548b35b28037d99
#
_entry.id   ce24aefeb106797ed548b35b28037d99
#
_cell.length_a   1.000
_cell.length_b   1.000
_cell.length_c   1.000
_cell.angle_alpha   90.00
_cell.angle_beta   90.00
_cell.angle_gamma   90.00
#
_symmetry.space_group_name_H-M   'P 1'
#
loop_
_entity.id
_entity.type
_entity.pdbx_description
1 polymer ?
#
loop_
_entity_poly.entity_id
_entity_poly.type
_entity_poly.pdbx_seq_one_letter_code
_entity_poly.pdbx_strand_id
1 'polypeptide(L)'
;MIHPTAIIHRNVFLANDVEIGPFCIIGSDHGPLGLGPGTIVRSHSIIEGGNVIGPGLETGHHILIRTGNEIGTNLRIGTMSRLEGGGKIGDYVRIHGDCEMTKGELRHFSRLYGGSYVTDNRLPPSHVNENAILDEGAVVTMNCVVIAGVRVGVGSFVGASTVVTRDVPDATALVNGKMKPVTELRWKDIEYPWPRNFRDYPAEAQPRLEALHKRIIDLLQ
;
A
#
# COMPACT_ATOMS: atom_id res chain seq x y z
N MET A 1 3.49 -12.40 -20.46
CA MET A 1 4.19 -11.90 -21.69
C MET A 1 5.24 -10.85 -21.30
N ILE A 2 6.48 -10.93 -21.84
CA ILE A 2 7.55 -9.96 -21.55
C ILE A 2 7.79 -9.12 -22.82
N HIS A 3 7.71 -7.80 -22.69
CA HIS A 3 7.95 -6.90 -23.83
C HIS A 3 9.43 -6.91 -24.21
N PRO A 4 9.79 -6.90 -25.52
CA PRO A 4 11.20 -6.99 -25.98
C PRO A 4 12.12 -5.86 -25.52
N THR A 5 11.58 -4.70 -25.13
CA THR A 5 12.36 -3.57 -24.60
C THR A 5 12.53 -3.60 -23.09
N ALA A 6 11.98 -4.58 -22.39
CA ALA A 6 12.21 -4.73 -20.96
C ALA A 6 13.61 -5.30 -20.70
N ILE A 7 14.28 -4.79 -19.66
CA ILE A 7 15.56 -5.26 -19.19
C ILE A 7 15.31 -6.15 -17.97
N ILE A 8 15.66 -7.43 -18.08
CA ILE A 8 15.52 -8.40 -16.99
C ILE A 8 16.91 -8.82 -16.53
N HIS A 9 17.25 -8.58 -15.26
CA HIS A 9 18.53 -9.01 -14.72
C HIS A 9 18.61 -10.54 -14.57
N ARG A 10 19.82 -11.08 -14.62
CA ARG A 10 20.09 -12.55 -14.58
C ARG A 10 19.62 -13.26 -13.31
N ASN A 11 19.45 -12.54 -12.21
CA ASN A 11 19.01 -13.04 -10.91
C ASN A 11 17.50 -12.88 -10.66
N VAL A 12 16.71 -12.70 -11.71
CA VAL A 12 15.26 -12.59 -11.67
C VAL A 12 14.61 -13.90 -12.07
N PHE A 13 13.65 -14.35 -11.28
CA PHE A 13 12.85 -15.55 -11.50
C PHE A 13 11.39 -15.14 -11.75
N LEU A 14 10.86 -15.48 -12.92
CA LEU A 14 9.51 -15.11 -13.34
C LEU A 14 8.63 -16.34 -13.45
N ALA A 15 7.42 -16.28 -12.91
CA ALA A 15 6.39 -17.29 -13.21
C ALA A 15 5.93 -17.19 -14.67
N ASN A 16 5.32 -18.27 -15.20
CA ASN A 16 5.00 -18.38 -16.63
C ASN A 16 3.97 -17.35 -17.13
N ASP A 17 3.11 -16.86 -16.24
CA ASP A 17 2.01 -15.93 -16.55
C ASP A 17 2.32 -14.48 -16.20
N VAL A 18 3.59 -14.15 -15.86
CA VAL A 18 4.02 -12.78 -15.59
C VAL A 18 3.96 -11.93 -16.85
N GLU A 19 3.42 -10.73 -16.72
CA GLU A 19 3.39 -9.72 -17.76
C GLU A 19 4.30 -8.54 -17.41
N ILE A 20 5.21 -8.18 -18.34
CA ILE A 20 6.11 -7.02 -18.17
C ILE A 20 6.01 -6.14 -19.40
N GLY A 21 5.59 -4.90 -19.17
CA GLY A 21 5.42 -3.87 -20.19
C GLY A 21 6.73 -3.31 -20.74
N PRO A 22 6.65 -2.42 -21.75
CA PRO A 22 7.83 -1.85 -22.38
C PRO A 22 8.63 -0.96 -21.43
N PHE A 23 9.96 -0.94 -21.66
CA PHE A 23 10.92 -0.08 -20.97
C PHE A 23 10.96 -0.28 -19.45
N CYS A 24 10.59 -1.47 -18.98
CA CYS A 24 10.76 -1.83 -17.57
C CYS A 24 12.19 -2.30 -17.28
N ILE A 25 12.67 -2.08 -16.05
CA ILE A 25 13.92 -2.63 -15.52
C ILE A 25 13.57 -3.49 -14.32
N ILE A 26 13.82 -4.79 -14.41
CA ILE A 26 13.45 -5.77 -13.40
C ILE A 26 14.70 -6.46 -12.87
N GLY A 27 14.91 -6.33 -11.56
CA GLY A 27 16.11 -6.82 -10.87
C GLY A 27 17.20 -5.76 -10.78
N SER A 28 18.21 -6.06 -9.99
CA SER A 28 19.46 -5.30 -9.82
C SER A 28 20.50 -6.19 -9.12
N ASP A 29 21.68 -5.65 -8.87
CA ASP A 29 22.74 -6.39 -8.13
C ASP A 29 22.48 -6.45 -6.61
N HIS A 30 21.41 -5.87 -6.10
CA HIS A 30 21.04 -5.88 -4.69
C HIS A 30 20.53 -7.25 -4.18
N GLY A 31 20.36 -8.23 -5.04
CA GLY A 31 19.95 -9.58 -4.65
C GLY A 31 18.96 -10.22 -5.65
N PRO A 32 18.55 -11.46 -5.39
CA PRO A 32 17.56 -12.13 -6.23
C PRO A 32 16.19 -11.46 -6.15
N LEU A 33 15.38 -11.65 -7.18
CA LEU A 33 13.99 -11.20 -7.25
C LEU A 33 13.12 -12.29 -7.86
N GLY A 34 12.05 -12.67 -7.17
CA GLY A 34 10.98 -13.52 -7.71
C GLY A 34 9.73 -12.71 -7.98
N LEU A 35 9.15 -12.85 -9.18
CA LEU A 35 7.81 -12.35 -9.49
C LEU A 35 6.87 -13.54 -9.69
N GLY A 36 5.93 -13.69 -8.76
CA GLY A 36 5.00 -14.81 -8.71
C GLY A 36 3.87 -14.73 -9.74
N PRO A 37 3.01 -15.77 -9.78
CA PRO A 37 1.89 -15.84 -10.70
C PRO A 37 0.97 -14.62 -10.63
N GLY A 38 0.36 -14.25 -11.76
CA GLY A 38 -0.58 -13.14 -11.86
C GLY A 38 0.06 -11.75 -11.74
N THR A 39 1.39 -11.66 -11.78
CA THR A 39 2.09 -10.37 -11.72
C THR A 39 1.99 -9.62 -13.05
N ILE A 40 1.59 -8.35 -12.98
CA ILE A 40 1.52 -7.42 -14.10
C ILE A 40 2.33 -6.17 -13.79
N VAL A 41 3.41 -5.95 -14.52
CA VAL A 41 4.26 -4.75 -14.42
C VAL A 41 4.06 -3.88 -15.65
N ARG A 42 3.44 -2.71 -15.49
CA ARG A 42 3.22 -1.78 -16.61
C ARG A 42 4.48 -0.98 -16.93
N SER A 43 4.47 -0.34 -18.11
CA SER A 43 5.63 0.28 -18.75
C SER A 43 6.40 1.27 -17.87
N HIS A 44 7.70 1.41 -18.17
CA HIS A 44 8.63 2.37 -17.56
C HIS A 44 8.78 2.19 -16.04
N SER A 45 8.54 0.98 -15.55
CA SER A 45 8.62 0.67 -14.12
C SER A 45 9.96 0.04 -13.77
N ILE A 46 10.42 0.31 -12.56
CA ILE A 46 11.68 -0.23 -12.03
C ILE A 46 11.36 -1.02 -10.76
N ILE A 47 11.76 -2.29 -10.73
CA ILE A 47 11.69 -3.13 -9.53
C ILE A 47 13.09 -3.67 -9.27
N GLU A 48 13.75 -3.19 -8.22
CA GLU A 48 15.10 -3.62 -7.86
C GLU A 48 15.11 -5.04 -7.28
N GLY A 49 16.26 -5.69 -7.31
CA GLY A 49 16.49 -6.95 -6.64
C GLY A 49 16.44 -6.84 -5.11
N GLY A 50 16.46 -7.99 -4.39
CA GLY A 50 16.45 -8.02 -2.92
C GLY A 50 15.08 -7.72 -2.29
N ASN A 51 14.00 -7.70 -3.07
CA ASN A 51 12.64 -7.64 -2.58
C ASN A 51 12.03 -9.04 -2.46
N VAL A 52 11.16 -9.24 -1.47
CA VAL A 52 10.28 -10.41 -1.36
C VAL A 52 8.88 -9.98 -1.79
N ILE A 53 8.39 -10.53 -2.91
CA ILE A 53 7.11 -10.11 -3.50
C ILE A 53 6.19 -11.32 -3.66
N GLY A 54 5.03 -11.25 -3.01
CA GLY A 54 3.96 -12.24 -3.15
C GLY A 54 3.29 -12.21 -4.54
N PRO A 55 2.49 -13.23 -4.87
CA PRO A 55 1.79 -13.33 -6.15
C PRO A 55 0.77 -12.20 -6.36
N GLY A 56 0.42 -11.94 -7.62
CA GLY A 56 -0.63 -11.01 -8.00
C GLY A 56 -0.26 -9.53 -7.82
N LEU A 57 1.03 -9.18 -7.85
CA LEU A 57 1.42 -7.77 -7.94
C LEU A 57 0.88 -7.15 -9.23
N GLU A 58 0.16 -6.04 -9.12
CA GLU A 58 -0.27 -5.23 -10.26
C GLU A 58 0.22 -3.79 -10.11
N THR A 59 1.05 -3.33 -11.05
CA THR A 59 1.58 -1.96 -11.02
C THR A 59 0.86 -1.04 -12.01
N GLY A 60 0.84 0.26 -11.71
CA GLY A 60 0.67 1.30 -12.70
C GLY A 60 1.94 1.50 -13.54
N HIS A 61 1.97 2.57 -14.33
CA HIS A 61 3.13 2.98 -15.11
C HIS A 61 4.11 3.78 -14.25
N HIS A 62 5.40 3.77 -14.63
CA HIS A 62 6.43 4.61 -13.98
C HIS A 62 6.50 4.42 -12.46
N ILE A 63 6.38 3.20 -11.97
CA ILE A 63 6.56 2.93 -10.55
C ILE A 63 8.03 2.62 -10.24
N LEU A 64 8.44 2.88 -9.00
CA LEU A 64 9.73 2.48 -8.47
C LEU A 64 9.53 1.65 -7.21
N ILE A 65 10.06 0.43 -7.21
CA ILE A 65 10.18 -0.41 -6.01
C ILE A 65 11.66 -0.65 -5.77
N ARG A 66 12.23 0.05 -4.78
CA ARG A 66 13.63 -0.13 -4.38
C ARG A 66 13.79 -1.38 -3.53
N THR A 67 15.02 -1.72 -3.22
CA THR A 67 15.39 -2.97 -2.53
C THR A 67 14.85 -3.07 -1.09
N GLY A 68 14.71 -4.31 -0.59
CA GLY A 68 14.46 -4.61 0.82
C GLY A 68 13.00 -4.55 1.29
N ASN A 69 12.03 -4.44 0.38
CA ASN A 69 10.62 -4.51 0.76
C ASN A 69 10.15 -5.97 0.90
N GLU A 70 9.26 -6.21 1.88
CA GLU A 70 8.47 -7.41 2.04
C GLU A 70 7.03 -7.11 1.61
N ILE A 71 6.61 -7.67 0.49
CA ILE A 71 5.31 -7.38 -0.15
C ILE A 71 4.47 -8.65 -0.17
N GLY A 72 3.28 -8.59 0.40
CA GLY A 72 2.30 -9.68 0.41
C GLY A 72 1.59 -9.88 -0.93
N THR A 73 0.52 -10.66 -0.88
CA THR A 73 -0.27 -11.06 -2.04
C THR A 73 -1.13 -9.92 -2.56
N ASN A 74 -1.27 -9.82 -3.89
CA ASN A 74 -2.24 -8.95 -4.56
C ASN A 74 -2.12 -7.46 -4.21
N LEU A 75 -0.87 -6.97 -4.09
CA LEU A 75 -0.63 -5.53 -4.04
C LEU A 75 -1.02 -4.89 -5.37
N ARG A 76 -1.81 -3.80 -5.32
CA ARG A 76 -1.95 -2.87 -6.44
C ARG A 76 -1.29 -1.55 -6.09
N ILE A 77 -0.38 -1.11 -6.95
CA ILE A 77 0.34 0.16 -6.80
C ILE A 77 0.14 1.03 -8.05
N GLY A 78 -0.39 2.22 -7.86
CA GLY A 78 -0.77 3.15 -8.93
C GLY A 78 0.42 3.85 -9.58
N THR A 79 0.17 4.42 -10.75
CA THR A 79 1.14 5.15 -11.58
C THR A 79 1.93 6.18 -10.79
N MET A 80 3.23 6.30 -11.07
CA MET A 80 4.17 7.26 -10.48
C MET A 80 4.40 7.11 -8.97
N SER A 81 4.02 5.98 -8.39
CA SER A 81 4.25 5.71 -6.96
C SER A 81 5.61 5.09 -6.69
N ARG A 82 6.12 5.29 -5.47
CA ARG A 82 7.45 4.83 -5.07
C ARG A 82 7.42 4.13 -3.72
N LEU A 83 8.14 3.01 -3.64
CA LEU A 83 8.51 2.33 -2.40
C LEU A 83 10.03 2.45 -2.26
N GLU A 84 10.50 3.29 -1.34
CA GLU A 84 11.91 3.66 -1.23
C GLU A 84 12.78 2.59 -0.54
N GLY A 85 12.16 1.52 -0.01
CA GLY A 85 12.85 0.34 0.48
C GLY A 85 12.65 0.07 1.96
N GLY A 86 12.82 -1.21 2.35
CA GLY A 86 12.68 -1.67 3.74
C GLY A 86 11.25 -1.59 4.30
N GLY A 87 10.25 -1.43 3.46
CA GLY A 87 8.84 -1.40 3.85
C GLY A 87 8.23 -2.79 3.98
N LYS A 88 7.19 -2.91 4.83
CA LYS A 88 6.36 -4.10 4.97
C LYS A 88 4.96 -3.83 4.47
N ILE A 89 4.54 -4.57 3.47
CA ILE A 89 3.25 -4.38 2.81
C ILE A 89 2.50 -5.70 2.89
N GLY A 90 1.36 -5.69 3.55
CA GLY A 90 0.48 -6.84 3.72
C GLY A 90 -0.25 -7.24 2.44
N ASP A 91 -1.16 -8.22 2.58
CA ASP A 91 -1.97 -8.70 1.47
C ASP A 91 -3.08 -7.71 1.11
N TYR A 92 -3.43 -7.67 -0.17
CA TYR A 92 -4.56 -6.89 -0.68
C TYR A 92 -4.48 -5.39 -0.43
N VAL A 93 -3.29 -4.85 -0.22
CA VAL A 93 -3.07 -3.41 -0.06
C VAL A 93 -3.33 -2.69 -1.39
N ARG A 94 -3.87 -1.48 -1.31
CA ARG A 94 -4.13 -0.61 -2.46
C ARG A 94 -3.40 0.72 -2.27
N ILE A 95 -2.41 0.97 -3.09
CA ILE A 95 -1.69 2.24 -3.19
C ILE A 95 -2.12 2.91 -4.50
N HIS A 96 -2.72 4.08 -4.43
CA HIS A 96 -3.09 4.85 -5.61
C HIS A 96 -1.88 5.55 -6.23
N GLY A 97 -2.10 6.32 -7.32
CA GLY A 97 -1.00 7.00 -8.01
C GLY A 97 -0.37 8.14 -7.20
N ASP A 98 0.85 8.48 -7.56
CA ASP A 98 1.64 9.57 -6.94
C ASP A 98 1.86 9.43 -5.43
N CYS A 99 1.88 8.20 -4.92
CA CYS A 99 2.17 7.93 -3.52
C CYS A 99 3.64 7.60 -3.30
N GLU A 100 4.13 7.93 -2.10
CA GLU A 100 5.48 7.54 -1.69
C GLU A 100 5.47 6.94 -0.28
N MET A 101 6.19 5.84 -0.13
CA MET A 101 6.51 5.28 1.17
C MET A 101 8.02 5.16 1.29
N THR A 102 8.63 5.94 2.20
CA THR A 102 10.08 5.86 2.45
C THR A 102 10.40 4.62 3.25
N LYS A 103 9.69 4.35 4.31
CA LYS A 103 9.72 3.14 5.10
C LYS A 103 8.46 3.07 5.95
N GLY A 104 7.97 1.89 6.26
CA GLY A 104 6.76 1.78 7.09
C GLY A 104 6.07 0.44 6.91
N GLU A 105 4.91 0.32 7.52
CA GLU A 105 4.10 -0.89 7.46
C GLU A 105 2.68 -0.55 6.98
N LEU A 106 2.29 -1.11 5.84
CA LEU A 106 0.93 -1.09 5.33
C LEU A 106 0.32 -2.48 5.54
N ARG A 107 -0.55 -2.64 6.54
CA ARG A 107 -1.13 -3.95 6.85
C ARG A 107 -2.24 -4.34 5.90
N HIS A 108 -2.73 -5.58 6.00
CA HIS A 108 -3.71 -6.15 5.07
C HIS A 108 -4.89 -5.20 4.83
N PHE A 109 -5.34 -5.13 3.58
CA PHE A 109 -6.48 -4.32 3.13
C PHE A 109 -6.35 -2.80 3.36
N SER A 110 -5.22 -2.30 3.86
CA SER A 110 -5.02 -0.87 4.00
C SER A 110 -4.99 -0.17 2.64
N ARG A 111 -5.35 1.12 2.62
CA ARG A 111 -5.43 1.92 1.41
C ARG A 111 -4.72 3.25 1.59
N LEU A 112 -3.86 3.58 0.65
CA LEU A 112 -3.19 4.87 0.53
C LEU A 112 -3.61 5.54 -0.77
N TYR A 113 -4.34 6.65 -0.67
CA TYR A 113 -4.86 7.36 -1.84
C TYR A 113 -3.87 8.40 -2.38
N GLY A 114 -4.11 8.81 -3.63
CA GLY A 114 -3.17 9.56 -4.46
C GLY A 114 -2.57 10.82 -3.83
N GLY A 115 -1.30 11.04 -4.11
CA GLY A 115 -0.54 12.18 -3.60
C GLY A 115 -0.18 12.08 -2.13
N SER A 116 -0.30 10.90 -1.51
CA SER A 116 -0.03 10.73 -0.08
C SER A 116 1.34 10.14 0.20
N TYR A 117 1.91 10.51 1.35
CA TYR A 117 3.26 10.15 1.77
C TYR A 117 3.24 9.45 3.12
N VAL A 118 4.05 8.39 3.25
CA VAL A 118 4.36 7.70 4.50
C VAL A 118 5.85 7.88 4.77
N THR A 119 6.20 8.58 5.85
CA THR A 119 7.59 8.97 6.14
C THR A 119 8.21 8.07 7.21
N ASP A 120 9.53 8.00 7.23
CA ASP A 120 10.32 7.24 8.21
C ASP A 120 11.17 8.11 9.13
N ASN A 121 11.18 9.43 8.92
CA ASN A 121 11.96 10.38 9.71
C ASN A 121 11.09 11.55 10.15
N ARG A 122 10.93 11.70 11.47
CA ARG A 122 10.09 12.76 12.07
C ARG A 122 10.75 14.13 12.03
N LEU A 123 12.06 14.17 12.15
CA LEU A 123 12.87 15.39 12.23
C LEU A 123 14.11 15.26 11.33
N PRO A 124 13.95 15.34 10.00
CA PRO A 124 15.11 15.30 9.11
C PRO A 124 16.03 16.55 9.32
N PRO A 125 17.34 16.40 9.23
CA PRO A 125 18.11 15.23 8.84
C PRO A 125 18.58 14.37 10.04
N SER A 126 17.67 13.86 10.86
CA SER A 126 18.05 12.98 11.96
C SER A 126 18.41 11.56 11.46
N HIS A 127 19.12 10.79 12.30
CA HIS A 127 19.42 9.39 12.03
C HIS A 127 18.42 8.44 12.69
N VAL A 128 17.36 8.97 13.30
CA VAL A 128 16.31 8.19 13.97
C VAL A 128 15.18 7.95 12.99
N ASN A 129 15.08 6.71 12.53
CA ASN A 129 14.01 6.26 11.66
C ASN A 129 12.98 5.46 12.47
N GLU A 130 11.71 5.80 12.33
CA GLU A 130 10.59 5.13 12.96
C GLU A 130 9.55 4.75 11.89
N ASN A 131 9.04 3.52 11.95
CA ASN A 131 8.04 3.10 11.00
C ASN A 131 6.68 3.74 11.32
N ALA A 132 6.10 4.43 10.34
CA ALA A 132 4.68 4.70 10.38
C ALA A 132 3.89 3.43 10.01
N ILE A 133 2.72 3.25 10.62
CA ILE A 133 1.90 2.03 10.45
C ILE A 133 0.49 2.42 10.01
N LEU A 134 0.06 1.89 8.88
CA LEU A 134 -1.34 1.82 8.49
C LEU A 134 -1.85 0.42 8.81
N ASP A 135 -2.71 0.31 9.81
CA ASP A 135 -3.24 -0.97 10.27
C ASP A 135 -4.25 -1.60 9.29
N GLU A 136 -4.74 -2.79 9.60
CA GLU A 136 -5.68 -3.51 8.76
C GLU A 136 -6.90 -2.67 8.39
N GLY A 137 -7.15 -2.55 7.09
CA GLY A 137 -8.27 -1.77 6.58
C GLY A 137 -8.20 -0.27 6.83
N ALA A 138 -7.11 0.26 7.35
CA ALA A 138 -6.93 1.71 7.47
C ALA A 138 -6.96 2.40 6.10
N VAL A 139 -7.61 3.55 6.03
CA VAL A 139 -7.75 4.34 4.81
C VAL A 139 -7.14 5.73 5.02
N VAL A 140 -6.12 6.04 4.28
CA VAL A 140 -5.53 7.38 4.19
C VAL A 140 -5.91 7.96 2.84
N THR A 141 -6.73 9.02 2.84
CA THR A 141 -7.23 9.62 1.60
C THR A 141 -6.22 10.58 0.99
N MET A 142 -6.61 11.31 -0.07
CA MET A 142 -5.70 12.04 -0.96
C MET A 142 -4.89 13.13 -0.26
N ASN A 143 -3.65 13.35 -0.72
CA ASN A 143 -2.75 14.42 -0.32
C ASN A 143 -2.46 14.45 1.19
N CYS A 144 -2.40 13.29 1.82
CA CYS A 144 -2.08 13.16 3.24
C CYS A 144 -0.59 12.90 3.46
N VAL A 145 -0.11 13.27 4.64
CA VAL A 145 1.24 12.89 5.09
C VAL A 145 1.13 12.18 6.42
N VAL A 146 1.56 10.92 6.47
CA VAL A 146 1.65 10.16 7.72
C VAL A 146 3.08 10.24 8.22
N ILE A 147 3.26 10.91 9.35
CA ILE A 147 4.57 11.16 9.95
C ILE A 147 5.13 9.87 10.57
N ALA A 148 6.44 9.73 10.51
CA ALA A 148 7.20 8.62 11.12
C ALA A 148 6.76 8.34 12.56
N GLY A 149 6.68 7.05 12.93
CA GLY A 149 6.27 6.59 14.26
C GLY A 149 4.78 6.72 14.57
N VAL A 150 3.95 7.18 13.62
CA VAL A 150 2.50 7.30 13.81
C VAL A 150 1.80 6.03 13.37
N ARG A 151 0.79 5.61 14.15
CA ARG A 151 -0.11 4.50 13.81
C ARG A 151 -1.50 5.03 13.41
N VAL A 152 -1.98 4.62 12.25
CA VAL A 152 -3.38 4.76 11.84
C VAL A 152 -4.07 3.43 12.09
N GLY A 153 -4.97 3.39 13.07
CA GLY A 153 -5.54 2.17 13.63
C GLY A 153 -6.44 1.37 12.68
N VAL A 154 -6.85 0.17 13.15
CA VAL A 154 -7.68 -0.77 12.39
C VAL A 154 -8.98 -0.12 11.92
N GLY A 155 -9.26 -0.21 10.62
CA GLY A 155 -10.49 0.35 10.03
C GLY A 155 -10.65 1.86 10.16
N SER A 156 -9.58 2.58 10.51
CA SER A 156 -9.61 4.03 10.68
C SER A 156 -9.54 4.76 9.35
N PHE A 157 -9.99 6.01 9.35
CA PHE A 157 -10.09 6.84 8.17
C PHE A 157 -9.41 8.19 8.39
N VAL A 158 -8.53 8.58 7.48
CA VAL A 158 -7.89 9.90 7.47
C VAL A 158 -8.45 10.71 6.30
N GLY A 159 -9.07 11.84 6.60
CA GLY A 159 -9.61 12.78 5.61
C GLY A 159 -8.53 13.44 4.77
N ALA A 160 -8.89 13.85 3.56
CA ALA A 160 -7.96 14.41 2.59
C ALA A 160 -7.19 15.62 3.12
N SER A 161 -5.98 15.82 2.60
CA SER A 161 -5.08 16.94 2.93
C SER A 161 -4.73 17.04 4.42
N THR A 162 -4.66 15.89 5.10
CA THR A 162 -4.35 15.82 6.54
C THR A 162 -2.89 15.44 6.75
N VAL A 163 -2.20 16.19 7.63
CA VAL A 163 -0.91 15.76 8.19
C VAL A 163 -1.17 15.04 9.50
N VAL A 164 -0.88 13.73 9.53
CA VAL A 164 -1.12 12.85 10.68
C VAL A 164 0.13 12.85 11.54
N THR A 165 0.09 13.60 12.64
CA THR A 165 1.24 13.82 13.55
C THR A 165 1.16 13.04 14.86
N ARG A 166 0.03 12.34 15.10
CA ARG A 166 -0.24 11.51 16.28
C ARG A 166 -1.09 10.32 15.88
N ASP A 167 -1.08 9.29 16.70
CA ASP A 167 -1.86 8.07 16.48
C ASP A 167 -3.35 8.37 16.27
N VAL A 168 -3.94 7.66 15.32
CA VAL A 168 -5.38 7.59 15.10
C VAL A 168 -5.85 6.27 15.68
N PRO A 169 -6.68 6.27 16.73
CA PRO A 169 -7.20 5.04 17.34
C PRO A 169 -7.96 4.16 16.34
N ASP A 170 -8.14 2.88 16.67
CA ASP A 170 -8.94 1.96 15.87
C ASP A 170 -10.36 2.50 15.64
N ALA A 171 -10.97 2.17 14.51
CA ALA A 171 -12.33 2.58 14.12
C ALA A 171 -12.61 4.09 14.24
N THR A 172 -11.57 4.92 14.08
CA THR A 172 -11.63 6.37 14.26
C THR A 172 -11.39 7.11 12.95
N ALA A 173 -12.18 8.13 12.68
CA ALA A 173 -11.99 9.07 11.59
C ALA A 173 -11.26 10.34 12.07
N LEU A 174 -10.15 10.69 11.43
CA LEU A 174 -9.49 11.98 11.58
C LEU A 174 -9.85 12.88 10.40
N VAL A 175 -10.71 13.85 10.62
CA VAL A 175 -11.20 14.78 9.57
C VAL A 175 -11.15 16.21 10.09
N ASN A 176 -10.54 17.10 9.33
CA ASN A 176 -10.39 18.52 9.69
C ASN A 176 -9.79 18.71 11.09
N GLY A 177 -8.76 17.90 11.44
CA GLY A 177 -8.06 17.95 12.72
C GLY A 177 -8.84 17.35 13.91
N LYS A 178 -10.06 16.87 13.71
CA LYS A 178 -10.93 16.26 14.74
C LYS A 178 -11.01 14.76 14.57
N MET A 179 -10.96 14.05 15.69
CA MET A 179 -11.18 12.60 15.76
C MET A 179 -12.65 12.34 16.16
N LYS A 180 -13.26 11.35 15.49
CA LYS A 180 -14.64 10.90 15.75
C LYS A 180 -14.79 9.43 15.32
N PRO A 181 -15.80 8.69 15.82
CA PRO A 181 -16.06 7.34 15.35
C PRO A 181 -16.28 7.30 13.82
N VAL A 182 -15.77 6.25 13.15
CA VAL A 182 -15.95 6.11 11.69
C VAL A 182 -17.42 6.02 11.27
N THR A 183 -18.29 5.56 12.15
CA THR A 183 -19.74 5.52 11.93
C THR A 183 -20.42 6.89 11.73
N GLU A 184 -19.72 7.96 12.12
CA GLU A 184 -20.18 9.33 11.83
C GLU A 184 -19.82 9.82 10.43
N LEU A 185 -19.05 9.04 9.67
CA LEU A 185 -18.75 9.35 8.27
C LEU A 185 -19.93 8.93 7.40
N ARG A 186 -20.65 9.91 6.88
CA ARG A 186 -21.79 9.71 5.99
C ARG A 186 -21.71 10.63 4.79
N TRP A 187 -22.05 10.10 3.62
CA TRP A 187 -22.23 10.87 2.41
C TRP A 187 -23.42 10.33 1.63
N LYS A 188 -24.54 11.07 1.60
CA LYS A 188 -25.81 10.61 1.05
C LYS A 188 -26.22 9.28 1.72
N ASP A 189 -26.39 8.22 0.95
CA ASP A 189 -26.78 6.88 1.41
C ASP A 189 -25.54 5.97 1.70
N ILE A 190 -24.34 6.55 1.64
CA ILE A 190 -23.11 5.81 1.90
C ILE A 190 -22.71 6.00 3.37
N GLU A 191 -22.66 4.89 4.09
CA GLU A 191 -22.18 4.83 5.47
C GLU A 191 -20.81 4.15 5.53
N TYR A 192 -19.93 4.62 6.40
CA TYR A 192 -18.66 3.99 6.70
C TYR A 192 -18.81 3.17 8.00
N PRO A 193 -18.14 2.06 8.22
CA PRO A 193 -17.17 1.39 7.36
C PRO A 193 -17.81 0.72 6.15
N TRP A 194 -17.07 0.70 5.08
CA TRP A 194 -17.41 0.41 3.69
C TRP A 194 -18.48 -0.65 3.45
N PRO A 195 -19.20 -0.58 2.32
CA PRO A 195 -20.11 -1.65 1.91
C PRO A 195 -19.36 -2.98 1.75
N ARG A 196 -20.00 -4.08 2.17
CA ARG A 196 -19.43 -5.43 2.24
C ARG A 196 -18.90 -5.98 0.91
N ASN A 197 -19.28 -5.41 -0.22
CA ASN A 197 -18.95 -5.89 -1.55
C ASN A 197 -17.94 -4.94 -2.22
N PHE A 198 -16.67 -5.06 -1.87
CA PHE A 198 -15.60 -4.42 -2.62
C PHE A 198 -15.30 -5.23 -3.88
N ARG A 199 -15.76 -4.76 -5.03
CA ARG A 199 -15.48 -5.36 -6.34
C ARG A 199 -13.98 -5.36 -6.70
N ASP A 200 -13.18 -4.59 -5.97
CA ASP A 200 -11.72 -4.46 -6.19
C ASP A 200 -10.90 -5.63 -5.64
N TYR A 201 -11.53 -6.55 -4.92
CA TYR A 201 -10.86 -7.69 -4.32
C TYR A 201 -11.35 -9.00 -4.93
N PRO A 202 -10.45 -9.95 -5.18
CA PRO A 202 -10.82 -11.26 -5.71
C PRO A 202 -11.65 -12.06 -4.69
N ALA A 203 -12.34 -13.09 -5.18
CA ALA A 203 -13.28 -13.87 -4.38
C ALA A 203 -12.64 -14.51 -3.14
N GLU A 204 -11.39 -14.95 -3.24
CA GLU A 204 -10.62 -15.54 -2.14
C GLU A 204 -10.31 -14.57 -1.00
N ALA A 205 -10.35 -13.27 -1.26
CA ALA A 205 -10.16 -12.24 -0.23
C ALA A 205 -11.42 -11.96 0.59
N GLN A 206 -12.61 -12.29 0.07
CA GLN A 206 -13.88 -11.91 0.66
C GLN A 206 -14.07 -12.41 2.11
N PRO A 207 -13.75 -13.68 2.47
CA PRO A 207 -13.89 -14.12 3.87
C PRO A 207 -13.05 -13.32 4.86
N ARG A 208 -11.82 -12.94 4.46
CA ARG A 208 -10.93 -12.12 5.29
C ARG A 208 -11.45 -10.69 5.43
N LEU A 209 -12.03 -10.14 4.36
CA LEU A 209 -12.61 -8.81 4.35
C LEU A 209 -13.87 -8.74 5.23
N GLU A 210 -14.70 -9.77 5.21
CA GLU A 210 -15.87 -9.90 6.09
C GLU A 210 -15.46 -10.01 7.57
N ALA A 211 -14.41 -10.78 7.87
CA ALA A 211 -13.88 -10.89 9.22
C ALA A 211 -13.33 -9.55 9.73
N LEU A 212 -12.61 -8.82 8.87
CA LEU A 212 -12.13 -7.47 9.19
C LEU A 212 -13.29 -6.50 9.42
N HIS A 213 -14.32 -6.52 8.59
CA HIS A 213 -15.51 -5.68 8.75
C HIS A 213 -16.21 -5.95 10.09
N LYS A 214 -16.41 -7.23 10.44
CA LYS A 214 -16.96 -7.61 11.74
C LYS A 214 -16.11 -7.06 12.88
N ARG A 215 -14.79 -7.24 12.82
CA ARG A 215 -13.86 -6.70 13.83
C ARG A 215 -14.00 -5.19 14.00
N ILE A 216 -14.13 -4.44 12.91
CA ILE A 216 -14.32 -2.97 12.98
C ILE A 216 -15.64 -2.61 13.67
N ILE A 217 -16.72 -3.36 13.38
CA ILE A 217 -18.02 -3.15 14.06
C ILE A 217 -17.93 -3.46 15.55
N ASP A 218 -17.24 -4.55 15.94
CA ASP A 218 -17.05 -4.94 17.34
C ASP A 218 -16.24 -3.87 18.13
N LEU A 219 -15.31 -3.16 17.46
CA LEU A 219 -14.54 -2.06 18.05
C LEU A 219 -15.36 -0.78 18.31
N LEU A 220 -16.56 -0.70 17.73
CA LEU A 220 -17.47 0.46 17.85
C LEU A 220 -18.54 0.28 18.94
N GLN A 221 -18.62 -0.90 19.55
CA GLN A 221 -19.54 -1.23 20.65
C GLN A 221 -18.87 -0.97 22.00
#